data_1a6bb7e08b151b1b6b48d0a9c41f9c4f
#
_entry.id   1a6bb7e08b151b1b6b48d0a9c41f9c4f
#
_cell.length_a   1.000
_cell.length_b   1.000
_cell.length_c   1.000
_cell.angle_alpha   90.00
_cell.angle_beta   90.00
_cell.angle_gamma   90.00
#
_symmetry.space_group_name_H-M   'P 1'
#
loop_
_entity.id
_entity.type
_entity.pdbx_description
1 polymer ?
#
loop_
_entity_poly.entity_id
_entity_poly.type
_entity_poly.pdbx_seq_one_letter_code
_entity_poly.pdbx_strand_id
1 'polypeptide(L)'
;MQKVFQEADILLPIDGIDMNRWAVVACDQFTSEQEYWEKAAAFVGQKPSTLDMILPEVYLDRPDTQDRLDRIHQTMEEYEEKHLFQTLAQTMIYMEREDSRGNIRQGLIGCVDLEYYNYSKGSGSLVRSTEATVPSRLPARVKIREGALLELPHIMLLIDDDEQTVIEPLAARKEQMKNLYDFDLMLGGGHLKGYQLNQEEISQVVSALDRLGDPDAFAR
;
A
#
# COMPACT_ATOMS: atom_id res chain seq x y z
N MET A 1 21.25 2.29 -14.89
CA MET A 1 20.72 1.38 -13.87
C MET A 1 19.21 1.35 -14.03
N GLN A 2 18.63 0.17 -14.17
CA GLN A 2 17.18 0.00 -14.29
C GLN A 2 16.59 0.05 -12.88
N LYS A 3 15.84 1.09 -12.56
CA LYS A 3 15.19 1.23 -11.25
C LYS A 3 13.79 0.60 -11.33
N VAL A 4 13.68 -0.68 -11.03
CA VAL A 4 12.38 -1.40 -10.97
C VAL A 4 11.51 -0.89 -9.83
N PHE A 5 12.12 -0.59 -8.70
CA PHE A 5 11.49 0.02 -7.53
C PHE A 5 12.20 1.32 -7.17
N GLN A 6 11.44 2.37 -6.94
CA GLN A 6 11.97 3.71 -6.80
C GLN A 6 11.16 4.53 -5.80
N GLU A 7 11.66 5.72 -5.52
CA GLU A 7 11.01 6.72 -4.69
C GLU A 7 9.64 7.11 -5.26
N ALA A 8 8.72 7.43 -4.38
CA ALA A 8 7.38 7.94 -4.71
C ALA A 8 7.10 9.26 -4.00
N ASP A 9 6.16 10.02 -4.53
CA ASP A 9 5.51 11.08 -3.78
C ASP A 9 4.41 10.45 -2.93
N ILE A 10 4.62 10.40 -1.61
CA ILE A 10 3.74 9.71 -0.68
C ILE A 10 2.91 10.74 0.09
N LEU A 11 1.60 10.57 0.08
CA LEU A 11 0.68 11.39 0.84
C LEU A 11 0.38 10.74 2.18
N LEU A 12 0.55 11.51 3.23
CA LEU A 12 0.10 11.16 4.58
C LEU A 12 -1.00 12.15 5.00
N PRO A 13 -1.92 11.77 5.91
CA PRO A 13 -2.82 12.75 6.48
C PRO A 13 -2.05 13.81 7.27
N ILE A 14 -2.58 15.03 7.29
CA ILE A 14 -2.00 16.12 8.09
C ILE A 14 -2.08 15.84 9.59
N ASP A 15 -1.28 16.54 10.37
CA ASP A 15 -1.31 16.46 11.84
C ASP A 15 -2.70 16.78 12.38
N GLY A 16 -3.11 16.04 13.41
CA GLY A 16 -4.40 16.19 14.08
C GLY A 16 -5.52 15.30 13.51
N ILE A 17 -5.29 14.60 12.42
CA ILE A 17 -6.20 13.54 11.97
C ILE A 17 -6.03 12.31 12.88
N ASP A 18 -7.17 11.76 13.34
CA ASP A 18 -7.22 10.53 14.13
C ASP A 18 -6.87 9.32 13.26
N MET A 19 -5.63 8.85 13.36
CA MET A 19 -5.10 7.75 12.55
C MET A 19 -5.87 6.45 12.73
N ASN A 20 -6.45 6.21 13.90
CA ASN A 20 -7.27 5.01 14.15
C ASN A 20 -8.59 5.02 13.35
N ARG A 21 -9.08 6.21 12.99
CA ARG A 21 -10.27 6.38 12.13
C ARG A 21 -9.91 6.59 10.68
N TRP A 22 -8.71 7.13 10.43
CA TRP A 22 -8.23 7.38 9.08
C TRP A 22 -7.90 6.08 8.34
N ALA A 23 -7.10 5.21 8.93
CA ALA A 23 -6.60 4.02 8.29
C ALA A 23 -7.53 2.82 8.46
N VAL A 24 -7.84 2.16 7.35
CA VAL A 24 -8.64 0.93 7.31
C VAL A 24 -7.84 -0.21 6.68
N VAL A 25 -8.21 -1.44 6.94
CA VAL A 25 -7.63 -2.61 6.28
C VAL A 25 -7.87 -2.59 4.76
N ALA A 26 -7.08 -3.35 3.99
CA ALA A 26 -7.22 -3.42 2.55
C ALA A 26 -8.62 -3.91 2.12
N CYS A 27 -9.12 -3.39 1.00
CA CYS A 27 -10.47 -3.63 0.50
C CYS A 27 -10.77 -5.10 0.16
N ASP A 28 -9.74 -5.93 -0.01
CA ASP A 28 -9.79 -7.37 -0.28
C ASP A 28 -9.71 -8.22 1.00
N GLN A 29 -9.69 -7.60 2.17
CA GLN A 29 -9.90 -8.31 3.44
C GLN A 29 -11.39 -8.32 3.80
N PHE A 30 -11.84 -9.32 4.55
CA PHE A 30 -13.23 -9.46 4.96
C PHE A 30 -14.22 -9.41 3.78
N THR A 31 -13.87 -10.07 2.67
CA THR A 31 -14.58 -10.03 1.38
C THR A 31 -16.02 -10.53 1.44
N SER A 32 -16.38 -11.33 2.46
CA SER A 32 -17.73 -11.86 2.69
C SER A 32 -18.37 -11.33 3.99
N GLU A 33 -17.70 -10.42 4.70
CA GLU A 33 -18.09 -9.98 6.03
C GLU A 33 -18.64 -8.55 6.00
N GLN A 34 -19.84 -8.36 5.45
CA GLN A 34 -20.49 -7.05 5.37
C GLN A 34 -20.57 -6.36 6.74
N GLU A 35 -20.83 -7.11 7.81
CA GLU A 35 -20.93 -6.59 9.18
C GLU A 35 -19.63 -5.90 9.64
N TYR A 36 -18.45 -6.39 9.21
CA TYR A 36 -17.17 -5.73 9.50
C TYR A 36 -17.14 -4.31 8.93
N TRP A 37 -17.52 -4.17 7.65
CA TRP A 37 -17.50 -2.88 6.96
C TRP A 37 -18.55 -1.90 7.50
N GLU A 38 -19.71 -2.40 7.92
CA GLU A 38 -20.73 -1.59 8.61
C GLU A 38 -20.23 -1.07 9.97
N LYS A 39 -19.52 -1.91 10.75
CA LYS A 39 -18.87 -1.50 11.99
C LYS A 39 -17.75 -0.49 11.74
N ALA A 40 -16.94 -0.68 10.72
CA ALA A 40 -15.90 0.26 10.33
C ALA A 40 -16.50 1.63 9.97
N ALA A 41 -17.55 1.66 9.16
CA ALA A 41 -18.26 2.89 8.80
C ALA A 41 -18.89 3.58 10.04
N ALA A 42 -19.50 2.82 10.94
CA ALA A 42 -20.03 3.36 12.18
C ALA A 42 -18.95 3.92 13.11
N PHE A 43 -17.79 3.28 13.17
CA PHE A 43 -16.64 3.75 13.96
C PHE A 43 -16.04 5.04 13.38
N VAL A 44 -15.88 5.12 12.05
CA VAL A 44 -15.40 6.32 11.34
C VAL A 44 -16.38 7.47 11.54
N GLY A 45 -17.67 7.22 11.38
CA GLY A 45 -18.73 8.24 11.48
C GLY A 45 -18.59 9.28 10.37
N GLN A 46 -18.43 10.56 10.75
CA GLN A 46 -18.26 11.69 9.82
C GLN A 46 -16.82 12.21 9.78
N LYS A 47 -15.87 11.42 10.24
CA LYS A 47 -14.45 11.81 10.20
C LYS A 47 -13.84 11.39 8.87
N PRO A 48 -12.87 12.14 8.35
CA PRO A 48 -12.14 11.73 7.17
C PRO A 48 -11.48 10.36 7.36
N SER A 49 -11.55 9.50 6.34
CA SER A 49 -11.00 8.15 6.39
C SER A 49 -10.65 7.62 5.00
N THR A 50 -9.65 6.77 4.92
CA THR A 50 -9.37 6.00 3.69
C THR A 50 -10.51 5.04 3.33
N LEU A 51 -11.42 4.74 4.27
CA LEU A 51 -12.64 3.96 3.99
C LEU A 51 -13.50 4.62 2.90
N ASP A 52 -13.54 5.95 2.85
CA ASP A 52 -14.33 6.71 1.89
C ASP A 52 -13.68 6.76 0.49
N MET A 53 -12.42 6.33 0.39
CA MET A 53 -11.63 6.34 -0.85
C MET A 53 -11.35 4.94 -1.41
N ILE A 54 -11.91 3.88 -0.81
CA ILE A 54 -11.76 2.50 -1.29
C ILE A 54 -13.13 1.86 -1.52
N LEU A 55 -13.17 0.81 -2.36
CA LEU A 55 -14.35 -0.04 -2.53
C LEU A 55 -14.08 -1.41 -1.92
N PRO A 56 -14.61 -1.72 -0.72
CA PRO A 56 -14.53 -3.08 -0.17
C PRO A 56 -15.17 -4.11 -1.11
N GLU A 57 -14.52 -5.27 -1.29
CA GLU A 57 -14.93 -6.28 -2.27
C GLU A 57 -16.37 -6.81 -2.03
N VAL A 58 -16.85 -6.78 -0.80
CA VAL A 58 -18.24 -7.15 -0.45
C VAL A 58 -19.29 -6.31 -1.19
N TYR A 59 -18.90 -5.16 -1.76
CA TYR A 59 -19.79 -4.24 -2.48
C TYR A 59 -19.61 -4.27 -4.02
N LEU A 60 -18.71 -5.13 -4.56
CA LEU A 60 -18.39 -5.14 -6.00
C LEU A 60 -19.58 -5.48 -6.91
N ASP A 61 -20.45 -6.39 -6.47
CA ASP A 61 -21.59 -6.88 -7.27
C ASP A 61 -22.95 -6.33 -6.79
N ARG A 62 -22.95 -5.09 -6.28
CA ARG A 62 -24.15 -4.42 -5.80
C ARG A 62 -24.74 -3.47 -6.85
N PRO A 63 -26.06 -3.26 -6.84
CA PRO A 63 -26.69 -2.30 -7.76
C PRO A 63 -26.15 -0.87 -7.65
N ASP A 64 -25.68 -0.47 -6.47
CA ASP A 64 -25.12 0.85 -6.16
C ASP A 64 -23.59 0.96 -6.35
N THR A 65 -22.96 -0.04 -6.98
CA THR A 65 -21.49 -0.05 -7.19
C THR A 65 -21.02 1.21 -7.95
N GLN A 66 -21.72 1.63 -8.99
CA GLN A 66 -21.31 2.84 -9.74
C GLN A 66 -21.40 4.10 -8.88
N ASP A 67 -22.48 4.28 -8.12
CA ASP A 67 -22.62 5.43 -7.22
C ASP A 67 -21.51 5.47 -6.15
N ARG A 68 -21.05 4.29 -5.71
CA ARG A 68 -19.90 4.18 -4.78
C ARG A 68 -18.59 4.59 -5.43
N LEU A 69 -18.34 4.18 -6.68
CA LEU A 69 -17.15 4.57 -7.42
C LEU A 69 -17.08 6.07 -7.64
N ASP A 70 -18.20 6.68 -8.07
CA ASP A 70 -18.30 8.13 -8.30
C ASP A 70 -18.03 8.89 -6.99
N ARG A 71 -18.54 8.38 -5.87
CA ARG A 71 -18.30 8.97 -4.54
C ARG A 71 -16.85 8.84 -4.08
N ILE A 72 -16.16 7.75 -4.39
CA ILE A 72 -14.72 7.58 -4.11
C ILE A 72 -13.91 8.67 -4.79
N HIS A 73 -14.14 8.90 -6.09
CA HIS A 73 -13.44 9.93 -6.85
C HIS A 73 -13.73 11.33 -6.28
N GLN A 74 -15.00 11.64 -6.05
CA GLN A 74 -15.40 12.89 -5.43
C GLN A 74 -14.74 13.08 -4.04
N THR A 75 -14.65 12.04 -3.24
CA THR A 75 -14.02 12.13 -1.92
C THR A 75 -12.51 12.40 -2.02
N MET A 76 -11.82 11.80 -2.99
CA MET A 76 -10.40 12.09 -3.25
C MET A 76 -10.19 13.57 -3.59
N GLU A 77 -11.03 14.13 -4.48
CA GLU A 77 -11.03 15.56 -4.83
C GLU A 77 -11.29 16.44 -3.61
N GLU A 78 -12.35 16.13 -2.85
CA GLU A 78 -12.70 16.89 -1.64
C GLU A 78 -11.59 16.88 -0.57
N TYR A 79 -10.89 15.75 -0.39
CA TYR A 79 -9.81 15.65 0.60
C TYR A 79 -8.58 16.44 0.16
N GLU A 80 -8.30 16.50 -1.14
CA GLU A 80 -7.26 17.35 -1.71
C GLU A 80 -7.61 18.83 -1.55
N GLU A 81 -8.83 19.24 -1.92
CA GLU A 81 -9.31 20.63 -1.76
C GLU A 81 -9.31 21.10 -0.31
N LYS A 82 -9.64 20.21 0.63
CA LYS A 82 -9.59 20.47 2.07
C LYS A 82 -8.17 20.43 2.65
N HIS A 83 -7.16 20.16 1.82
CA HIS A 83 -5.76 20.05 2.23
C HIS A 83 -5.55 19.07 3.39
N LEU A 84 -6.20 17.89 3.32
CA LEU A 84 -6.09 16.86 4.35
C LEU A 84 -4.80 16.04 4.26
N PHE A 85 -3.97 16.29 3.24
CA PHE A 85 -2.73 15.57 3.00
C PHE A 85 -1.50 16.46 3.18
N GLN A 86 -0.43 15.86 3.66
CA GLN A 86 0.94 16.36 3.54
C GLN A 86 1.71 15.46 2.59
N THR A 87 2.49 16.05 1.69
CA THR A 87 3.29 15.31 0.71
C THR A 87 4.70 15.07 1.22
N LEU A 88 5.12 13.83 1.22
CA LEU A 88 6.52 13.43 1.35
C LEU A 88 7.05 13.18 -0.07
N ALA A 89 7.77 14.16 -0.62
CA ALA A 89 8.25 14.08 -1.99
C ALA A 89 9.45 13.13 -2.12
N GLN A 90 9.47 12.34 -3.18
CA GLN A 90 10.59 11.49 -3.59
C GLN A 90 11.22 10.70 -2.45
N THR A 91 10.41 9.85 -1.81
CA THR A 91 10.81 9.08 -0.64
C THR A 91 10.37 7.63 -0.69
N MET A 92 10.86 6.84 0.24
CA MET A 92 10.36 5.50 0.59
C MET A 92 10.02 5.44 2.07
N ILE A 93 9.11 4.57 2.45
CA ILE A 93 8.76 4.30 3.84
C ILE A 93 9.06 2.84 4.15
N TYR A 94 9.84 2.59 5.20
CA TYR A 94 9.88 1.30 5.85
C TYR A 94 8.68 1.19 6.79
N MET A 95 7.92 0.09 6.67
CA MET A 95 6.73 -0.11 7.48
C MET A 95 6.76 -1.44 8.22
N GLU A 96 6.15 -1.47 9.40
CA GLU A 96 5.84 -2.66 10.15
C GLU A 96 4.33 -2.75 10.40
N ARG A 97 3.77 -3.92 10.19
CA ARG A 97 2.39 -4.23 10.57
C ARG A 97 2.37 -5.45 11.48
N GLU A 98 1.95 -5.25 12.70
CA GLU A 98 1.67 -6.32 13.63
C GLU A 98 0.19 -6.71 13.51
N ASP A 99 -0.09 -8.01 13.36
CA ASP A 99 -1.45 -8.53 13.38
C ASP A 99 -1.94 -8.77 14.82
N SER A 100 -3.22 -9.14 14.97
CA SER A 100 -3.83 -9.43 16.27
C SER A 100 -3.23 -10.63 17.02
N ARG A 101 -2.33 -11.38 16.39
CA ARG A 101 -1.62 -12.54 16.97
C ARG A 101 -0.17 -12.22 17.33
N GLY A 102 0.27 -10.97 17.08
CA GLY A 102 1.65 -10.54 17.32
C GLY A 102 2.63 -10.89 16.19
N ASN A 103 2.16 -11.35 15.02
CA ASN A 103 3.04 -11.54 13.87
C ASN A 103 3.33 -10.19 13.21
N ILE A 104 4.61 -9.90 13.00
CA ILE A 104 5.04 -8.65 12.37
C ILE A 104 5.37 -8.93 10.90
N ARG A 105 4.72 -8.19 10.01
CA ARG A 105 5.07 -8.09 8.60
C ARG A 105 5.83 -6.79 8.39
N GLN A 106 6.95 -6.90 7.69
CA GLN A 106 7.82 -5.77 7.34
C GLN A 106 7.78 -5.55 5.85
N GLY A 107 7.93 -4.29 5.42
CA GLY A 107 7.89 -3.96 4.01
C GLY A 107 8.35 -2.55 3.68
N LEU A 108 8.38 -2.27 2.39
CA LEU A 108 8.71 -0.95 1.83
C LEU A 108 7.52 -0.40 1.05
N ILE A 109 7.26 0.88 1.19
CA ILE A 109 6.34 1.63 0.35
C ILE A 109 7.16 2.49 -0.60
N GLY A 110 6.86 2.38 -1.89
CA GLY A 110 7.52 3.11 -2.97
C GLY A 110 6.77 2.92 -4.27
N CYS A 111 7.40 3.20 -5.40
CA CYS A 111 6.82 3.10 -6.72
C CYS A 111 7.48 1.96 -7.52
N VAL A 112 6.69 1.20 -8.27
CA VAL A 112 7.15 0.15 -9.19
C VAL A 112 7.01 0.64 -10.63
N ASP A 113 8.07 0.52 -11.42
CA ASP A 113 8.00 0.77 -12.84
C ASP A 113 7.37 -0.43 -13.56
N LEU A 114 6.16 -0.21 -14.08
CA LEU A 114 5.37 -1.26 -14.73
C LEU A 114 5.94 -1.73 -16.08
N GLU A 115 6.91 -1.04 -16.67
CA GLU A 115 7.63 -1.51 -17.86
C GLU A 115 8.41 -2.80 -17.57
N TYR A 116 8.72 -3.07 -16.29
CA TYR A 116 9.36 -4.32 -15.86
C TYR A 116 8.36 -5.42 -15.45
N TYR A 117 7.07 -5.17 -15.58
CA TYR A 117 6.04 -6.15 -15.26
C TYR A 117 5.68 -6.99 -16.49
N ASN A 118 5.66 -8.31 -16.32
CA ASN A 118 5.15 -9.21 -17.34
C ASN A 118 4.47 -10.41 -16.69
N TYR A 119 3.18 -10.57 -16.94
CA TYR A 119 2.39 -11.67 -16.38
C TYR A 119 2.40 -12.95 -17.22
N SER A 120 3.12 -12.96 -18.37
CA SER A 120 3.25 -14.16 -19.20
C SER A 120 4.01 -15.25 -18.46
N LYS A 121 3.47 -16.46 -18.47
CA LYS A 121 4.11 -17.62 -17.83
C LYS A 121 5.51 -17.85 -18.42
N GLY A 122 6.51 -17.95 -17.54
CA GLY A 122 7.92 -18.16 -17.94
C GLY A 122 8.62 -16.91 -18.44
N SER A 123 8.05 -15.72 -18.25
CA SER A 123 8.76 -14.47 -18.53
C SER A 123 9.97 -14.33 -17.61
N GLY A 124 11.08 -13.81 -18.13
CA GLY A 124 12.26 -13.43 -17.34
C GLY A 124 12.12 -12.05 -16.69
N SER A 125 10.91 -11.49 -16.60
CA SER A 125 10.66 -10.17 -16.02
C SER A 125 11.00 -10.12 -14.52
N LEU A 126 11.53 -9.00 -14.06
CA LEU A 126 11.86 -8.77 -12.65
C LEU A 126 10.60 -8.68 -11.78
N VAL A 127 9.52 -8.11 -12.32
CA VAL A 127 8.21 -8.08 -11.66
C VAL A 127 7.28 -9.09 -12.33
N ARG A 128 6.79 -10.04 -11.56
CA ARG A 128 5.99 -11.17 -12.05
C ARG A 128 4.70 -11.32 -11.23
N SER A 129 3.64 -11.79 -11.87
CA SER A 129 2.43 -12.17 -11.12
C SER A 129 2.67 -13.49 -10.37
N THR A 130 2.24 -13.56 -9.12
CA THR A 130 2.27 -14.78 -8.31
C THR A 130 1.12 -15.72 -8.64
N GLU A 131 0.00 -15.17 -9.12
CA GLU A 131 -1.22 -15.90 -9.43
C GLU A 131 -2.01 -15.26 -10.58
N ALA A 132 -2.97 -15.97 -11.13
CA ALA A 132 -3.90 -15.40 -12.10
C ALA A 132 -5.01 -14.63 -11.39
N THR A 133 -5.21 -13.39 -11.78
CA THR A 133 -6.30 -12.55 -11.26
C THR A 133 -7.65 -13.09 -11.71
N VAL A 134 -8.67 -13.05 -10.84
CA VAL A 134 -10.06 -13.40 -11.18
C VAL A 134 -10.62 -12.38 -12.16
N PRO A 135 -10.91 -12.74 -13.44
CA PRO A 135 -11.25 -11.76 -14.48
C PRO A 135 -12.48 -10.92 -14.16
N SER A 136 -13.49 -11.49 -13.47
CA SER A 136 -14.73 -10.77 -13.13
C SER A 136 -14.52 -9.59 -12.15
N ARG A 137 -13.42 -9.57 -11.41
CA ARG A 137 -13.09 -8.48 -10.47
C ARG A 137 -12.34 -7.31 -11.11
N LEU A 138 -11.74 -7.54 -12.29
CA LEU A 138 -10.92 -6.53 -12.97
C LEU A 138 -11.68 -5.25 -13.34
N PRO A 139 -12.90 -5.30 -13.94
CA PRO A 139 -13.57 -4.09 -14.40
C PRO A 139 -13.81 -3.06 -13.28
N ALA A 140 -14.24 -3.49 -12.10
CA ALA A 140 -14.47 -2.58 -10.97
C ALA A 140 -13.14 -2.01 -10.43
N ARG A 141 -12.09 -2.83 -10.35
CA ARG A 141 -10.75 -2.38 -9.91
C ARG A 141 -10.13 -1.38 -10.89
N VAL A 142 -10.33 -1.58 -12.20
CA VAL A 142 -9.89 -0.62 -13.22
C VAL A 142 -10.64 0.70 -13.06
N LYS A 143 -11.97 0.67 -12.91
CA LYS A 143 -12.79 1.87 -12.74
C LYS A 143 -12.42 2.69 -11.50
N ILE A 144 -12.00 2.07 -10.40
CA ILE A 144 -11.53 2.80 -9.21
C ILE A 144 -10.32 3.65 -9.56
N ARG A 145 -9.39 3.11 -10.37
CA ARG A 145 -8.14 3.79 -10.74
C ARG A 145 -8.29 4.75 -11.91
N GLU A 146 -9.26 4.49 -12.78
CA GLU A 146 -9.51 5.29 -13.97
C GLU A 146 -10.01 6.69 -13.57
N GLY A 147 -9.15 7.70 -13.71
CA GLY A 147 -9.43 9.08 -13.30
C GLY A 147 -9.23 9.36 -11.80
N ALA A 148 -8.75 8.40 -11.01
CA ALA A 148 -8.45 8.63 -9.60
C ALA A 148 -7.21 9.55 -9.43
N LEU A 149 -7.31 10.51 -8.51
CA LEU A 149 -6.19 11.38 -8.15
C LEU A 149 -5.12 10.66 -7.31
N LEU A 150 -5.54 9.66 -6.55
CA LEU A 150 -4.70 8.96 -5.59
C LEU A 150 -4.65 7.46 -5.89
N GLU A 151 -3.48 6.85 -5.72
CA GLU A 151 -3.33 5.40 -5.81
C GLU A 151 -3.68 4.73 -4.47
N LEU A 152 -4.86 4.12 -4.41
CA LEU A 152 -5.39 3.35 -3.28
C LEU A 152 -6.26 2.19 -3.80
N PRO A 153 -6.24 1.01 -3.14
CA PRO A 153 -5.23 0.53 -2.19
C PRO A 153 -3.92 0.18 -2.90
N HIS A 154 -2.81 0.17 -2.16
CA HIS A 154 -1.50 -0.19 -2.72
C HIS A 154 -1.44 -1.67 -3.09
N ILE A 155 -0.64 -1.99 -4.12
CA ILE A 155 -0.32 -3.36 -4.51
C ILE A 155 0.74 -3.91 -3.54
N MET A 156 0.54 -5.14 -3.07
CA MET A 156 1.54 -5.84 -2.28
C MET A 156 2.38 -6.75 -3.19
N LEU A 157 3.69 -6.56 -3.18
CA LEU A 157 4.67 -7.40 -3.84
C LEU A 157 5.46 -8.19 -2.80
N LEU A 158 5.92 -9.38 -3.17
CA LEU A 158 6.87 -10.17 -2.40
C LEU A 158 8.26 -9.98 -2.99
N ILE A 159 9.27 -9.84 -2.14
CA ILE A 159 10.67 -9.78 -2.53
C ILE A 159 11.24 -11.18 -2.36
N ASP A 160 11.90 -11.69 -3.40
CA ASP A 160 12.65 -12.94 -3.37
C ASP A 160 14.09 -12.62 -2.95
N ASP A 161 14.35 -12.64 -1.64
CA ASP A 161 15.61 -12.19 -1.00
C ASP A 161 15.99 -13.13 0.15
N ASP A 162 16.47 -14.33 -0.20
CA ASP A 162 16.90 -15.35 0.78
C ASP A 162 18.05 -14.86 1.68
N GLU A 163 18.89 -13.94 1.20
CA GLU A 163 20.01 -13.37 1.94
C GLU A 163 19.61 -12.21 2.86
N GLN A 164 18.33 -11.79 2.84
CA GLN A 164 17.78 -10.76 3.72
C GLN A 164 18.54 -9.42 3.59
N THR A 165 18.80 -9.00 2.37
CA THR A 165 19.64 -7.82 2.06
C THR A 165 18.87 -6.52 1.89
N VAL A 166 17.53 -6.56 1.77
CA VAL A 166 16.68 -5.41 1.49
C VAL A 166 15.99 -4.89 2.74
N ILE A 167 15.16 -5.70 3.38
CA ILE A 167 14.27 -5.27 4.49
C ILE A 167 14.98 -5.31 5.83
N GLU A 168 15.71 -6.38 6.14
CA GLU A 168 16.30 -6.61 7.45
C GLU A 168 17.36 -5.56 7.85
N PRO A 169 18.20 -5.03 6.93
CA PRO A 169 19.10 -3.92 7.27
C PRO A 169 18.38 -2.65 7.69
N LEU A 170 17.17 -2.39 7.19
CA LEU A 170 16.34 -1.28 7.60
C LEU A 170 15.72 -1.54 8.98
N ALA A 171 15.18 -2.73 9.19
CA ALA A 171 14.62 -3.15 10.47
C ALA A 171 15.63 -2.98 11.62
N ALA A 172 16.89 -3.34 11.37
CA ALA A 172 17.97 -3.22 12.36
C ALA A 172 18.31 -1.76 12.74
N ARG A 173 17.93 -0.79 11.91
CA ARG A 173 18.27 0.65 12.11
C ARG A 173 17.06 1.54 12.31
N LYS A 174 15.85 1.00 12.35
CA LYS A 174 14.60 1.77 12.39
C LYS A 174 14.54 2.83 13.49
N GLU A 175 15.14 2.57 14.63
CA GLU A 175 15.20 3.52 15.77
C GLU A 175 16.00 4.80 15.45
N GLN A 176 16.78 4.81 14.38
CA GLN A 176 17.54 5.97 13.89
C GLN A 176 16.79 6.73 12.80
N MET A 177 15.70 6.17 12.29
CA MET A 177 14.90 6.78 11.25
C MET A 177 13.86 7.73 11.83
N LYS A 178 13.38 8.65 11.00
CA LYS A 178 12.24 9.50 11.36
C LYS A 178 10.96 8.67 11.39
N ASN A 179 10.39 8.48 12.59
CA ASN A 179 9.06 7.89 12.71
C ASN A 179 8.01 8.84 12.11
N LEU A 180 7.15 8.32 11.25
CA LEU A 180 6.08 9.04 10.56
C LEU A 180 4.72 8.78 11.21
N TYR A 181 4.49 7.53 11.62
CA TYR A 181 3.26 7.10 12.28
C TYR A 181 3.50 5.86 13.14
N ASP A 182 2.72 5.75 14.22
CA ASP A 182 2.72 4.64 15.17
C ASP A 182 1.33 4.60 15.82
N PHE A 183 0.45 3.67 15.35
CA PHE A 183 -0.95 3.65 15.77
C PHE A 183 -1.61 2.28 15.57
N ASP A 184 -2.73 2.06 16.27
CA ASP A 184 -3.57 0.88 16.12
C ASP A 184 -4.59 1.05 15.00
N LEU A 185 -4.75 0.03 14.15
CA LEU A 185 -5.83 -0.05 13.17
C LEU A 185 -7.17 -0.30 13.86
N MET A 186 -8.23 0.31 13.33
CA MET A 186 -9.58 0.14 13.83
C MET A 186 -9.99 -1.33 13.93
N LEU A 187 -10.93 -1.62 14.81
CA LEU A 187 -11.57 -2.93 14.98
C LEU A 187 -10.58 -4.09 15.20
N GLY A 188 -9.48 -3.84 15.87
CA GLY A 188 -8.46 -4.85 16.12
C GLY A 188 -7.70 -5.29 14.88
N GLY A 189 -7.61 -4.44 13.86
CA GLY A 189 -6.90 -4.71 12.60
C GLY A 189 -5.39 -4.85 12.73
N GLY A 190 -4.83 -4.67 13.95
CA GLY A 190 -3.41 -4.73 14.24
C GLY A 190 -2.78 -3.36 14.48
N HIS A 191 -1.45 -3.31 14.50
CA HIS A 191 -0.68 -2.10 14.77
C HIS A 191 0.21 -1.76 13.59
N LEU A 192 0.32 -0.47 13.25
CA LEU A 192 1.11 0.03 12.13
C LEU A 192 2.18 1.02 12.61
N LYS A 193 3.41 0.83 12.13
CA LYS A 193 4.50 1.79 12.26
C LYS A 193 5.09 2.09 10.89
N GLY A 194 5.47 3.35 10.68
CA GLY A 194 6.13 3.78 9.45
C GLY A 194 7.30 4.70 9.73
N TYR A 195 8.37 4.51 8.97
CA TYR A 195 9.62 5.24 9.13
C TYR A 195 10.09 5.74 7.77
N GLN A 196 10.41 7.03 7.69
CA GLN A 196 10.91 7.64 6.46
C GLN A 196 12.37 7.27 6.23
N LEU A 197 12.68 6.78 5.03
CA LEU A 197 14.04 6.55 4.61
C LEU A 197 14.72 7.86 4.21
N ASN A 198 15.97 8.01 4.57
CA ASN A 198 16.85 9.05 4.03
C ASN A 198 17.47 8.61 2.70
N GLN A 199 18.16 9.50 1.99
CA GLN A 199 18.72 9.24 0.65
C GLN A 199 19.79 8.13 0.65
N GLU A 200 20.53 7.95 1.74
CA GLU A 200 21.51 6.87 1.86
C GLU A 200 20.81 5.52 1.95
N GLU A 201 19.76 5.42 2.77
CA GLU A 201 18.95 4.22 2.93
C GLU A 201 18.23 3.85 1.64
N ILE A 202 17.65 4.84 0.94
CA ILE A 202 17.04 4.65 -0.38
C ILE A 202 18.06 4.10 -1.37
N SER A 203 19.27 4.67 -1.42
CA SER A 203 20.34 4.19 -2.31
C SER A 203 20.77 2.76 -1.99
N GLN A 204 20.80 2.37 -0.70
CA GLN A 204 21.09 1.01 -0.27
C GLN A 204 20.00 0.03 -0.72
N VAL A 205 18.72 0.39 -0.55
CA VAL A 205 17.56 -0.40 -1.02
C VAL A 205 17.62 -0.63 -2.52
N VAL A 206 17.77 0.44 -3.30
CA VAL A 206 17.84 0.34 -4.78
C VAL A 206 19.01 -0.54 -5.20
N SER A 207 20.18 -0.37 -4.57
CA SER A 207 21.36 -1.19 -4.90
C SER A 207 21.18 -2.67 -4.50
N ALA A 208 20.46 -2.96 -3.42
CA ALA A 208 20.15 -4.33 -3.01
C ALA A 208 19.16 -4.98 -4.00
N LEU A 209 18.10 -4.28 -4.39
CA LEU A 209 17.13 -4.75 -5.38
C LEU A 209 17.75 -4.95 -6.77
N ASP A 210 18.65 -4.06 -7.19
CA ASP A 210 19.39 -4.21 -8.46
C ASP A 210 20.22 -5.50 -8.45
N ARG A 211 20.85 -5.86 -7.33
CA ARG A 211 21.58 -7.12 -7.19
C ARG A 211 20.69 -8.36 -7.28
N LEU A 212 19.50 -8.32 -6.67
CA LEU A 212 18.52 -9.39 -6.77
C LEU A 212 17.99 -9.58 -8.20
N GLY A 213 17.96 -8.49 -8.99
CA GLY A 213 17.59 -8.52 -10.40
C GLY A 213 18.68 -9.02 -11.35
N ASP A 214 19.91 -9.25 -10.87
CA ASP A 214 21.01 -9.72 -11.70
C ASP A 214 20.87 -11.22 -11.98
N PRO A 215 20.72 -11.63 -13.27
CA PRO A 215 20.65 -13.06 -13.64
C PRO A 215 21.82 -13.90 -13.12
N ASP A 216 23.00 -13.32 -12.97
CA ASP A 216 24.20 -14.00 -12.51
C ASP A 216 24.18 -14.23 -10.98
N ALA A 217 23.36 -13.48 -10.24
CA ALA A 217 23.18 -13.69 -8.79
C ALA A 217 22.45 -15.01 -8.50
N PHE A 218 21.57 -15.47 -9.40
CA PHE A 218 20.85 -16.74 -9.29
C PHE A 218 21.65 -17.95 -9.82
N ALA A 219 22.81 -17.73 -10.42
CA ALA A 219 23.65 -18.79 -10.96
C ALA A 219 24.68 -19.35 -9.96
N ARG A 220 24.60 -18.96 -8.70
CA ARG A 220 25.47 -19.41 -7.60
C ARG A 220 24.70 -20.31 -6.63
#